data_8d9e3bfe2c72b411a714bedc39b549e7
#
_entry.id   8d9e3bfe2c72b411a714bedc39b549e7
#
_cell.length_a   1.000
_cell.length_b   1.000
_cell.length_c   1.000
_cell.angle_alpha   90.00
_cell.angle_beta   90.00
_cell.angle_gamma   90.00
#
_symmetry.space_group_name_H-M   'P 1'
#
loop_
_entity.id
_entity.type
_entity.pdbx_description
1 polymer ?
#
loop_
_entity_poly.entity_id
_entity_poly.type
_entity_poly.pdbx_seq_one_letter_code
_entity_poly.pdbx_strand_id
1 'polypeptide(L)'
;VSVASLFMAGYLPGILMGLAIMVVCAIIAKRRGYPVSERPTCAQAAKAFFDALPSLLLVIIVMGGILGGIFTATEASAIAVVYTFILSVLIYREVKWRDLPKLILESVVMTSIVLLLIGFSVGMSCAMTNADIPYMISDALMGISENPVVILLLINIVLLIVGIFMDMTPAVLIFTPIFLPIAQDLGMDPVHFGIMMVANLCIGLLTPLVG
;
A
#
# COMPACT_ATOMS: atom_id res chain seq x y z
N VAL A 1 1.50 -1.54 -16.14
CA VAL A 1 2.55 -1.17 -15.16
C VAL A 1 3.14 -2.43 -14.55
N SER A 2 4.49 -2.50 -14.41
CA SER A 2 5.17 -3.64 -13.77
C SER A 2 5.02 -3.57 -12.26
N VAL A 3 4.62 -4.69 -11.63
CA VAL A 3 4.52 -4.81 -10.17
C VAL A 3 5.89 -4.60 -9.51
N ALA A 4 6.97 -5.13 -10.10
CA ALA A 4 8.32 -4.92 -9.61
C ALA A 4 8.74 -3.44 -9.63
N SER A 5 8.37 -2.71 -10.70
CA SER A 5 8.63 -1.27 -10.81
C SER A 5 7.88 -0.46 -9.75
N LEU A 6 6.63 -0.83 -9.43
CA LEU A 6 5.86 -0.21 -8.34
C LEU A 6 6.51 -0.47 -6.98
N PHE A 7 6.94 -1.69 -6.71
CA PHE A 7 7.66 -2.00 -5.47
C PHE A 7 8.95 -1.18 -5.35
N MET A 8 9.77 -1.11 -6.42
CA MET A 8 11.00 -0.30 -6.40
C MET A 8 10.72 1.18 -6.17
N ALA A 9 9.74 1.74 -6.87
CA ALA A 9 9.39 3.15 -6.73
C ALA A 9 8.83 3.48 -5.34
N GLY A 10 8.20 2.52 -4.65
CA GLY A 10 7.65 2.67 -3.31
C GLY A 10 8.69 2.75 -2.17
N TYR A 11 9.94 2.30 -2.39
CA TYR A 11 10.95 2.29 -1.33
C TYR A 11 11.29 3.69 -0.81
N LEU A 12 11.57 4.63 -1.71
CA LEU A 12 11.97 5.97 -1.32
C LEU A 12 10.88 6.71 -0.53
N PRO A 13 9.62 6.79 -1.02
CA PRO A 13 8.52 7.38 -0.27
C PRO A 13 8.23 6.64 1.04
N GLY A 14 8.29 5.30 1.04
CA GLY A 14 8.08 4.49 2.24
C GLY A 14 9.10 4.77 3.34
N ILE A 15 10.39 4.85 3.00
CA ILE A 15 11.45 5.20 3.95
C ILE A 15 11.25 6.62 4.48
N LEU A 16 10.92 7.58 3.61
CA LEU A 16 10.68 8.98 4.01
C LEU A 16 9.49 9.08 4.98
N MET A 17 8.38 8.40 4.68
CA MET A 17 7.23 8.36 5.58
C MET A 17 7.57 7.70 6.92
N GLY A 18 8.29 6.59 6.92
CA GLY A 18 8.74 5.92 8.13
C GLY A 18 9.63 6.82 8.99
N LEU A 19 10.59 7.51 8.38
CA LEU A 19 11.44 8.48 9.08
C LEU A 19 10.63 9.66 9.65
N ALA A 20 9.68 10.19 8.86
CA ALA A 20 8.83 11.28 9.33
C ALA A 20 8.00 10.87 10.56
N ILE A 21 7.39 9.68 10.53
CA ILE A 21 6.64 9.14 11.66
C ILE A 21 7.55 8.93 12.87
N MET A 22 8.75 8.39 12.69
CA MET A 22 9.71 8.22 13.80
C MET A 22 10.10 9.56 14.44
N VAL A 23 10.34 10.60 13.63
CA VAL A 23 10.65 11.94 14.14
C VAL A 23 9.47 12.50 14.94
N VAL A 24 8.25 12.43 14.41
CA VAL A 24 7.05 12.89 15.12
C VAL A 24 6.85 12.13 16.41
N CYS A 25 6.96 10.80 16.41
CA CYS A 25 6.86 9.98 17.61
C CYS A 25 7.92 10.34 18.65
N ALA A 26 9.17 10.57 18.24
CA ALA A 26 10.25 10.98 19.13
C ALA A 26 9.97 12.35 19.78
N ILE A 27 9.47 13.32 18.99
CA ILE A 27 9.10 14.65 19.51
C ILE A 27 7.95 14.53 20.53
N ILE A 28 6.91 13.77 20.22
CA ILE A 28 5.76 13.58 21.10
C ILE A 28 6.17 12.85 22.38
N ALA A 29 6.95 11.78 22.26
CA ALA A 29 7.43 11.00 23.41
C ALA A 29 8.25 11.87 24.37
N LYS A 30 9.14 12.72 23.81
CA LYS A 30 9.93 13.66 24.60
C LYS A 30 9.06 14.73 25.27
N ARG A 31 8.05 15.26 24.56
CA ARG A 31 7.16 16.31 25.11
C ARG A 31 6.21 15.76 26.18
N ARG A 32 5.71 14.55 26.03
CA ARG A 32 4.77 13.95 26.96
C ARG A 32 5.43 13.17 28.10
N GLY A 33 6.77 13.02 28.07
CA GLY A 33 7.50 12.32 29.13
C GLY A 33 7.09 10.88 29.30
N TYR A 34 6.88 10.13 28.19
CA TYR A 34 6.52 8.72 28.28
C TYR A 34 7.58 7.93 29.05
N PRO A 35 7.17 6.95 29.89
CA PRO A 35 8.10 6.12 30.61
C PRO A 35 9.02 5.38 29.64
N VAL A 36 10.31 5.46 29.88
CA VAL A 36 11.32 4.77 29.08
C VAL A 36 11.58 3.40 29.71
N SER A 37 11.41 2.34 28.96
CA SER A 37 11.83 1.00 29.37
C SER A 37 13.34 0.96 29.60
N GLU A 38 13.80 0.05 30.48
CA GLU A 38 15.23 -0.21 30.67
C GLU A 38 15.88 -0.55 29.32
N ARG A 39 17.09 -0.04 29.11
CA ARG A 39 17.82 -0.32 27.87
C ARG A 39 18.14 -1.80 27.80
N PRO A 40 17.74 -2.49 26.72
CA PRO A 40 18.04 -3.90 26.57
C PRO A 40 19.57 -4.12 26.51
N THR A 41 20.04 -5.15 27.17
CA THR A 41 21.43 -5.58 27.06
C THR A 41 21.72 -6.05 25.62
N CYS A 42 22.95 -5.88 25.13
CA CYS A 42 23.32 -6.33 23.78
C CYS A 42 22.96 -7.81 23.52
N ALA A 43 23.06 -8.66 24.53
CA ALA A 43 22.66 -10.05 24.44
C ALA A 43 21.14 -10.23 24.23
N GLN A 44 20.32 -9.42 24.91
CA GLN A 44 18.86 -9.43 24.75
C GLN A 44 18.46 -8.91 23.36
N ALA A 45 19.11 -7.85 22.90
CA ALA A 45 18.89 -7.32 21.56
C ALA A 45 19.28 -8.33 20.45
N ALA A 46 20.43 -8.98 20.60
CA ALA A 46 20.86 -10.04 19.68
C ALA A 46 19.89 -11.23 19.69
N LYS A 47 19.46 -11.69 20.86
CA LYS A 47 18.46 -12.77 20.96
C LYS A 47 17.16 -12.38 20.25
N ALA A 48 16.62 -11.20 20.53
CA ALA A 48 15.39 -10.71 19.87
C ALA A 48 15.55 -10.62 18.34
N PHE A 49 16.72 -10.23 17.84
CA PHE A 49 17.02 -10.21 16.42
C PHE A 49 17.01 -11.62 15.81
N PHE A 50 17.66 -12.60 16.46
CA PHE A 50 17.66 -13.97 15.98
C PHE A 50 16.28 -14.63 16.06
N ASP A 51 15.48 -14.31 17.07
CA ASP A 51 14.10 -14.80 17.20
C ASP A 51 13.19 -14.19 16.10
N ALA A 52 13.45 -12.95 15.69
CA ALA A 52 12.73 -12.29 14.60
C ALA A 52 13.24 -12.68 13.19
N LEU A 53 14.44 -13.24 13.09
CA LEU A 53 15.11 -13.55 11.81
C LEU A 53 14.25 -14.39 10.85
N PRO A 54 13.56 -15.46 11.30
CA PRO A 54 12.71 -16.24 10.40
C PRO A 54 11.59 -15.40 9.77
N SER A 55 10.98 -14.49 10.53
CA SER A 55 9.93 -13.60 10.01
C SER A 55 10.50 -12.54 9.06
N LEU A 56 11.69 -12.00 9.34
CA LEU A 56 12.38 -11.04 8.47
C LEU A 56 12.86 -11.69 7.16
N LEU A 57 13.24 -12.97 7.19
CA LEU A 57 13.62 -13.71 5.99
C LEU A 57 12.49 -13.78 4.96
N LEU A 58 11.22 -13.81 5.38
CA LEU A 58 10.09 -13.76 4.46
C LEU A 58 10.14 -12.51 3.57
N VAL A 59 10.39 -11.35 4.17
CA VAL A 59 10.48 -10.09 3.43
C VAL A 59 11.64 -10.14 2.46
N ILE A 60 12.80 -10.64 2.89
CA ILE A 60 14.00 -10.75 2.05
C ILE A 60 13.77 -11.71 0.88
N ILE A 61 13.16 -12.86 1.10
CA ILE A 61 12.87 -13.86 0.06
C ILE A 61 11.89 -13.28 -0.96
N VAL A 62 10.77 -12.71 -0.51
CA VAL A 62 9.73 -12.18 -1.39
C VAL A 62 10.25 -10.98 -2.18
N MET A 63 10.75 -9.97 -1.47
CA MET A 63 11.20 -8.74 -2.11
C MET A 63 12.47 -8.94 -2.92
N GLY A 64 13.44 -9.68 -2.36
CA GLY A 64 14.68 -10.00 -3.07
C GLY A 64 14.45 -10.86 -4.32
N GLY A 65 13.51 -11.81 -4.26
CA GLY A 65 13.13 -12.65 -5.40
C GLY A 65 12.43 -11.87 -6.52
N ILE A 66 11.49 -10.95 -6.16
CA ILE A 66 10.82 -10.10 -7.15
C ILE A 66 11.82 -9.11 -7.79
N LEU A 67 12.62 -8.42 -6.98
CA LEU A 67 13.57 -7.42 -7.46
C LEU A 67 14.74 -8.05 -8.22
N GLY A 68 15.16 -9.22 -7.81
CA GLY A 68 16.18 -10.01 -8.53
C GLY A 68 15.67 -10.68 -9.81
N GLY A 69 14.36 -10.55 -10.12
CA GLY A 69 13.76 -11.16 -11.31
C GLY A 69 13.69 -12.69 -11.26
N ILE A 70 13.86 -13.29 -10.07
CA ILE A 70 13.81 -14.74 -9.85
C ILE A 70 12.37 -15.23 -9.86
N PHE A 71 11.47 -14.45 -9.29
CA PHE A 71 10.04 -14.76 -9.15
C PHE A 71 9.17 -13.64 -9.72
N THR A 72 8.07 -14.04 -10.32
CA THR A 72 6.94 -13.13 -10.56
C THR A 72 6.24 -12.80 -9.23
N ALA A 73 5.45 -11.72 -9.18
CA ALA A 73 4.69 -11.36 -7.98
C ALA A 73 3.73 -12.48 -7.53
N THR A 74 3.16 -13.22 -8.49
CA THR A 74 2.26 -14.36 -8.21
C THR A 74 3.01 -15.54 -7.59
N GLU A 75 4.17 -15.89 -8.12
CA GLU A 75 5.02 -16.96 -7.57
C GLU A 75 5.54 -16.57 -6.17
N ALA A 76 5.96 -15.32 -5.99
CA ALA A 76 6.40 -14.82 -4.71
C ALA A 76 5.28 -14.86 -3.64
N SER A 77 4.01 -14.59 -4.03
CA SER A 77 2.88 -14.72 -3.13
C SER A 77 2.63 -16.18 -2.70
N ALA A 78 2.76 -17.13 -3.62
CA ALA A 78 2.65 -18.57 -3.30
C ALA A 78 3.78 -19.01 -2.35
N ILE A 79 5.02 -18.58 -2.58
CA ILE A 79 6.15 -18.85 -1.69
C ILE A 79 5.90 -18.23 -0.31
N ALA A 80 5.37 -17.00 -0.25
CA ALA A 80 5.03 -16.33 1.00
C ALA A 80 4.00 -17.12 1.81
N VAL A 81 2.95 -17.64 1.15
CA VAL A 81 1.92 -18.46 1.80
C VAL A 81 2.53 -19.75 2.39
N VAL A 82 3.32 -20.49 1.59
CA VAL A 82 3.96 -21.72 2.05
C VAL A 82 4.92 -21.44 3.21
N TYR A 83 5.74 -20.41 3.08
CA TYR A 83 6.71 -20.04 4.13
C TYR A 83 6.01 -19.63 5.43
N THR A 84 4.99 -18.76 5.33
CA THR A 84 4.22 -18.32 6.50
C THR A 84 3.48 -19.49 7.15
N PHE A 85 2.93 -20.42 6.37
CA PHE A 85 2.30 -21.63 6.86
C PHE A 85 3.30 -22.47 7.67
N ILE A 86 4.52 -22.71 7.14
CA ILE A 86 5.57 -23.43 7.86
C ILE A 86 5.92 -22.74 9.18
N LEU A 87 6.12 -21.42 9.15
CA LEU A 87 6.45 -20.64 10.35
C LEU A 87 5.34 -20.73 11.40
N SER A 88 4.09 -20.45 11.02
CA SER A 88 2.98 -20.29 11.97
C SER A 88 2.47 -21.62 12.53
N VAL A 89 2.46 -22.68 11.72
CA VAL A 89 1.92 -23.99 12.14
C VAL A 89 2.99 -24.92 12.69
N LEU A 90 4.17 -24.97 12.07
CA LEU A 90 5.20 -25.95 12.43
C LEU A 90 6.25 -25.40 13.39
N ILE A 91 6.71 -24.17 13.20
CA ILE A 91 7.80 -23.57 14.00
C ILE A 91 7.23 -22.89 15.24
N TYR A 92 6.39 -21.86 15.06
CA TYR A 92 5.84 -21.11 16.19
C TYR A 92 4.64 -21.79 16.85
N ARG A 93 3.95 -22.67 16.11
CA ARG A 93 2.77 -23.43 16.58
C ARG A 93 1.66 -22.56 17.15
N GLU A 94 1.55 -21.34 16.67
CA GLU A 94 0.51 -20.39 17.06
C GLU A 94 -0.82 -20.73 16.42
N VAL A 95 -0.80 -21.19 15.14
CA VAL A 95 -1.98 -21.60 14.38
C VAL A 95 -2.17 -23.12 14.51
N LYS A 96 -3.32 -23.52 15.05
CA LYS A 96 -3.69 -24.93 15.15
C LYS A 96 -4.30 -25.42 13.84
N TRP A 97 -4.10 -26.69 13.51
CA TRP A 97 -4.71 -27.32 12.32
C TRP A 97 -6.22 -27.13 12.24
N ARG A 98 -6.90 -27.00 13.38
CA ARG A 98 -8.35 -26.80 13.46
C ARG A 98 -8.78 -25.39 13.04
N ASP A 99 -7.87 -24.41 13.07
CA ASP A 99 -8.14 -23.02 12.74
C ASP A 99 -7.95 -22.76 11.24
N LEU A 100 -7.25 -23.66 10.53
CA LEU A 100 -6.96 -23.51 9.09
C LEU A 100 -8.23 -23.38 8.22
N PRO A 101 -9.30 -24.18 8.38
CA PRO A 101 -10.49 -24.02 7.56
C PRO A 101 -11.12 -22.63 7.72
N LYS A 102 -11.09 -22.06 8.91
CA LYS A 102 -11.59 -20.70 9.19
C LYS A 102 -10.73 -19.65 8.50
N LEU A 103 -9.40 -19.74 8.61
CA LEU A 103 -8.47 -18.81 7.96
C LEU A 103 -8.58 -18.87 6.44
N ILE A 104 -8.73 -20.08 5.87
CA ILE A 104 -8.96 -20.25 4.43
C ILE A 104 -10.28 -19.59 4.02
N LEU A 105 -11.35 -19.81 4.78
CA LEU A 105 -12.65 -19.21 4.48
C LEU A 105 -12.59 -17.69 4.52
N GLU A 106 -11.97 -17.11 5.55
CA GLU A 106 -11.78 -15.66 5.66
C GLU A 106 -10.96 -15.12 4.47
N SER A 107 -9.90 -15.81 4.07
CA SER A 107 -9.09 -15.45 2.90
C SER A 107 -9.89 -15.52 1.60
N VAL A 108 -10.73 -16.54 1.42
CA VAL A 108 -11.62 -16.69 0.26
C VAL A 108 -12.64 -15.55 0.21
N VAL A 109 -13.25 -15.21 1.34
CA VAL A 109 -14.21 -14.09 1.42
C VAL A 109 -13.54 -12.77 1.04
N MET A 110 -12.36 -12.47 1.60
CA MET A 110 -11.63 -11.25 1.28
C MET A 110 -11.22 -11.20 -0.20
N THR A 111 -10.72 -12.31 -0.75
CA THR A 111 -10.38 -12.40 -2.18
C THR A 111 -11.60 -12.21 -3.07
N SER A 112 -12.75 -12.80 -2.70
CA SER A 112 -14.00 -12.66 -3.46
C SER A 112 -14.49 -11.19 -3.47
N ILE A 113 -14.39 -10.49 -2.35
CA ILE A 113 -14.73 -9.07 -2.26
C ILE A 113 -13.83 -8.24 -3.20
N VAL A 114 -12.52 -8.48 -3.16
CA VAL A 114 -11.57 -7.75 -4.03
C VAL A 114 -11.85 -8.03 -5.50
N LEU A 115 -12.08 -9.30 -5.90
CA LEU A 115 -12.41 -9.67 -7.28
C LEU A 115 -13.72 -9.04 -7.74
N LEU A 116 -14.73 -8.99 -6.88
CA LEU A 116 -16.00 -8.33 -7.17
C LEU A 116 -15.79 -6.82 -7.40
N LEU A 117 -15.02 -6.16 -6.53
CA LEU A 117 -14.69 -4.74 -6.68
C LEU A 117 -13.94 -4.46 -7.98
N ILE A 118 -12.98 -5.32 -8.36
CA ILE A 118 -12.27 -5.20 -9.63
C ILE A 118 -13.25 -5.31 -10.81
N GLY A 119 -14.14 -6.31 -10.78
CA GLY A 119 -15.15 -6.49 -11.83
C GLY A 119 -16.05 -5.27 -12.01
N PHE A 120 -16.57 -4.71 -10.91
CA PHE A 120 -17.38 -3.48 -10.96
C PHE A 120 -16.55 -2.27 -11.42
N SER A 121 -15.30 -2.15 -10.97
CA SER A 121 -14.42 -1.05 -11.37
C SER A 121 -14.12 -1.05 -12.87
N VAL A 122 -13.90 -2.22 -13.46
CA VAL A 122 -13.72 -2.36 -14.92
C VAL A 122 -14.99 -1.92 -15.67
N GLY A 123 -16.16 -2.36 -15.21
CA GLY A 123 -17.44 -1.95 -15.80
C GLY A 123 -17.67 -0.43 -15.68
N MET A 124 -17.39 0.13 -14.51
CA MET A 124 -17.47 1.57 -14.27
C MET A 124 -16.49 2.34 -15.16
N SER A 125 -15.23 1.90 -15.27
CA SER A 125 -14.22 2.51 -16.15
C SER A 125 -14.68 2.54 -17.60
N CYS A 126 -15.26 1.45 -18.10
CA CYS A 126 -15.82 1.40 -19.45
C CYS A 126 -16.97 2.39 -19.64
N ALA A 127 -17.90 2.46 -18.69
CA ALA A 127 -19.01 3.41 -18.73
C ALA A 127 -18.54 4.88 -18.69
N MET A 128 -17.56 5.18 -17.84
CA MET A 128 -17.00 6.53 -17.73
C MET A 128 -16.25 6.95 -18.98
N THR A 129 -15.48 6.04 -19.59
CA THR A 129 -14.77 6.31 -20.86
C THR A 129 -15.75 6.56 -21.99
N ASN A 130 -16.85 5.78 -22.08
CA ASN A 130 -17.89 6.00 -23.10
C ASN A 130 -18.67 7.29 -22.88
N ALA A 131 -18.72 7.80 -21.67
CA ALA A 131 -19.38 9.06 -21.31
C ALA A 131 -18.41 10.26 -21.34
N ASP A 132 -17.18 10.08 -21.80
CA ASP A 132 -16.11 11.09 -21.86
C ASP A 132 -15.82 11.80 -20.52
N ILE A 133 -16.19 11.16 -19.39
CA ILE A 133 -16.03 11.75 -18.05
C ILE A 133 -14.57 12.12 -17.73
N PRO A 134 -13.54 11.29 -18.04
CA PRO A 134 -12.15 11.67 -17.79
C PRO A 134 -11.76 12.95 -18.52
N TYR A 135 -12.22 13.14 -19.78
CA TYR A 135 -11.96 14.35 -20.56
C TYR A 135 -12.68 15.56 -19.97
N MET A 136 -13.93 15.41 -19.55
CA MET A 136 -14.68 16.51 -18.90
C MET A 136 -13.99 16.97 -17.60
N ILE A 137 -13.45 16.03 -16.81
CA ILE A 137 -12.70 16.34 -15.60
C ILE A 137 -11.37 17.01 -15.95
N SER A 138 -10.67 16.52 -16.97
CA SER A 138 -9.44 17.12 -17.48
C SER A 138 -9.66 18.57 -17.91
N ASP A 139 -10.67 18.83 -18.72
CA ASP A 139 -11.03 20.17 -19.18
C ASP A 139 -11.39 21.10 -18.01
N ALA A 140 -12.13 20.60 -17.04
CA ALA A 140 -12.48 21.35 -15.83
C ALA A 140 -11.24 21.72 -15.00
N LEU A 141 -10.28 20.79 -14.85
CA LEU A 141 -9.03 21.03 -14.14
C LEU A 141 -8.11 22.00 -14.92
N MET A 142 -8.00 21.86 -16.24
CA MET A 142 -7.25 22.76 -17.09
C MET A 142 -7.88 24.17 -17.14
N GLY A 143 -9.20 24.25 -16.97
CA GLY A 143 -9.90 25.54 -16.82
C GLY A 143 -9.54 26.29 -15.54
N ILE A 144 -9.02 25.59 -14.51
CA ILE A 144 -8.55 26.21 -13.26
C ILE A 144 -7.11 26.71 -13.43
N SER A 145 -6.24 25.92 -14.08
CA SER A 145 -4.84 26.27 -14.28
C SER A 145 -4.25 25.48 -15.45
N GLU A 146 -3.42 26.14 -16.24
CA GLU A 146 -2.59 25.48 -17.28
C GLU A 146 -1.29 24.89 -16.71
N ASN A 147 -1.00 25.13 -15.43
CA ASN A 147 0.24 24.66 -14.81
C ASN A 147 0.07 23.20 -14.33
N PRO A 148 0.85 22.24 -14.89
CA PRO A 148 0.78 20.82 -14.49
C PRO A 148 0.94 20.59 -12.99
N VAL A 149 1.79 21.36 -12.33
CA VAL A 149 2.04 21.23 -10.88
C VAL A 149 0.78 21.57 -10.08
N VAL A 150 0.02 22.59 -10.49
CA VAL A 150 -1.23 22.99 -9.83
C VAL A 150 -2.29 21.91 -10.00
N ILE A 151 -2.43 21.35 -11.21
CA ILE A 151 -3.39 20.27 -11.48
C ILE A 151 -3.05 19.03 -10.65
N LEU A 152 -1.78 18.61 -10.63
CA LEU A 152 -1.34 17.48 -9.83
C LEU A 152 -1.55 17.73 -8.32
N LEU A 153 -1.37 18.94 -7.85
CA LEU A 153 -1.63 19.32 -6.46
C LEU A 153 -3.13 19.25 -6.13
N LEU A 154 -4.00 19.68 -7.05
CA LEU A 154 -5.46 19.53 -6.89
C LEU A 154 -5.85 18.05 -6.83
N ILE A 155 -5.31 17.21 -7.71
CA ILE A 155 -5.53 15.75 -7.68
C ILE A 155 -5.06 15.18 -6.32
N ASN A 156 -3.89 15.60 -5.82
CA ASN A 156 -3.40 15.18 -4.51
C ASN A 156 -4.37 15.55 -3.38
N ILE A 157 -4.90 16.78 -3.38
CA ILE A 157 -5.87 17.22 -2.37
C ILE A 157 -7.14 16.37 -2.42
N VAL A 158 -7.67 16.11 -3.63
CA VAL A 158 -8.84 15.25 -3.80
C VAL A 158 -8.58 13.85 -3.27
N LEU A 159 -7.43 13.25 -3.61
CA LEU A 159 -7.04 11.91 -3.15
C LEU A 159 -6.85 11.85 -1.63
N LEU A 160 -6.31 12.91 -1.01
CA LEU A 160 -6.22 13.01 0.45
C LEU A 160 -7.62 13.03 1.10
N ILE A 161 -8.53 13.83 0.56
CA ILE A 161 -9.91 13.90 1.05
C ILE A 161 -10.59 12.53 0.90
N VAL A 162 -10.46 11.90 -0.28
CA VAL A 162 -11.01 10.57 -0.53
C VAL A 162 -10.45 9.53 0.47
N GLY A 163 -9.13 9.54 0.71
CA GLY A 163 -8.47 8.64 1.65
C GLY A 163 -8.94 8.79 3.10
N ILE A 164 -9.56 9.94 3.47
CA ILE A 164 -10.16 10.15 4.79
C ILE A 164 -11.46 9.34 4.96
N PHE A 165 -12.22 9.13 3.88
CA PHE A 165 -13.57 8.54 3.92
C PHE A 165 -13.64 7.12 3.36
N MET A 166 -12.65 6.72 2.54
CA MET A 166 -12.65 5.45 1.82
C MET A 166 -11.39 4.65 2.11
N ASP A 167 -11.54 3.33 2.21
CA ASP A 167 -10.39 2.42 2.25
C ASP A 167 -9.57 2.49 0.96
N MET A 168 -8.28 2.16 1.06
CA MET A 168 -7.32 2.29 -0.04
C MET A 168 -7.72 1.46 -1.26
N THR A 169 -8.19 0.22 -1.07
CA THR A 169 -8.48 -0.69 -2.18
C THR A 169 -9.57 -0.17 -3.11
N PRO A 170 -10.79 0.17 -2.62
CA PRO A 170 -11.81 0.75 -3.49
C PRO A 170 -11.41 2.12 -4.04
N ALA A 171 -10.70 2.94 -3.27
CA ALA A 171 -10.26 4.25 -3.74
C ALA A 171 -9.31 4.12 -4.95
N VAL A 172 -8.32 3.25 -4.91
CA VAL A 172 -7.41 2.99 -6.04
C VAL A 172 -8.20 2.51 -7.27
N LEU A 173 -9.12 1.56 -7.09
CA LEU A 173 -9.89 0.99 -8.20
C LEU A 173 -10.82 2.01 -8.87
N ILE A 174 -11.39 2.94 -8.10
CA ILE A 174 -12.33 3.95 -8.61
C ILE A 174 -11.59 5.12 -9.24
N PHE A 175 -10.56 5.65 -8.59
CA PHE A 175 -9.94 6.91 -9.00
C PHE A 175 -8.80 6.75 -10.00
N THR A 176 -8.19 5.56 -10.12
CA THR A 176 -7.16 5.31 -11.15
C THR A 176 -7.67 5.55 -12.57
N PRO A 177 -8.82 4.99 -13.00
CA PRO A 177 -9.31 5.24 -14.36
C PRO A 177 -9.69 6.69 -14.62
N ILE A 178 -9.95 7.49 -13.59
CA ILE A 178 -10.31 8.91 -13.71
C ILE A 178 -9.05 9.76 -13.86
N PHE A 179 -8.09 9.61 -12.95
CA PHE A 179 -6.96 10.54 -12.85
C PHE A 179 -5.71 10.09 -13.61
N LEU A 180 -5.55 8.79 -13.88
CA LEU A 180 -4.38 8.30 -14.61
C LEU A 180 -4.26 8.89 -16.03
N PRO A 181 -5.33 8.93 -16.84
CA PRO A 181 -5.24 9.56 -18.14
C PRO A 181 -4.80 11.03 -18.04
N ILE A 182 -5.40 11.80 -17.12
CA ILE A 182 -5.06 13.21 -16.90
C ILE A 182 -3.58 13.37 -16.52
N ALA A 183 -3.08 12.52 -15.61
CA ALA A 183 -1.68 12.54 -15.19
C ALA A 183 -0.72 12.20 -16.35
N GLN A 184 -1.11 11.28 -17.23
CA GLN A 184 -0.34 10.92 -18.42
C GLN A 184 -0.32 12.04 -19.45
N ASP A 185 -1.43 12.73 -19.68
CA ASP A 185 -1.52 13.89 -20.57
C ASP A 185 -0.63 15.05 -20.08
N LEU A 186 -0.43 15.15 -18.76
CA LEU A 186 0.51 16.09 -18.14
C LEU A 186 1.98 15.59 -18.16
N GLY A 187 2.25 14.43 -18.76
CA GLY A 187 3.59 13.85 -18.89
C GLY A 187 4.08 13.07 -17.69
N MET A 188 3.19 12.70 -16.73
CA MET A 188 3.57 11.90 -15.58
C MET A 188 3.61 10.41 -15.92
N ASP A 189 4.68 9.73 -15.49
CA ASP A 189 4.79 8.27 -15.62
C ASP A 189 3.74 7.54 -14.77
N PRO A 190 3.10 6.47 -15.31
CA PRO A 190 2.09 5.71 -14.58
C PRO A 190 2.55 5.10 -13.25
N VAL A 191 3.84 4.72 -13.13
CA VAL A 191 4.41 4.21 -11.87
C VAL A 191 4.48 5.33 -10.84
N HIS A 192 4.94 6.52 -11.27
CA HIS A 192 5.02 7.70 -10.41
C HIS A 192 3.64 8.10 -9.90
N PHE A 193 2.65 8.15 -10.80
CA PHE A 193 1.25 8.42 -10.42
C PHE A 193 0.71 7.39 -9.43
N GLY A 194 0.95 6.09 -9.67
CA GLY A 194 0.52 5.02 -8.77
C GLY A 194 1.10 5.17 -7.36
N ILE A 195 2.38 5.48 -7.23
CA ILE A 195 3.02 5.71 -5.93
C ILE A 195 2.48 6.98 -5.25
N MET A 196 2.29 8.05 -6.01
CA MET A 196 1.69 9.29 -5.50
C MET A 196 0.28 9.01 -4.94
N MET A 197 -0.55 8.29 -5.67
CA MET A 197 -1.91 7.92 -5.25
C MET A 197 -1.89 7.08 -3.97
N VAL A 198 -1.09 6.00 -3.94
CA VAL A 198 -0.98 5.12 -2.78
C VAL A 198 -0.47 5.88 -1.56
N ALA A 199 0.56 6.74 -1.71
CA ALA A 199 1.08 7.54 -0.62
C ALA A 199 0.02 8.49 -0.03
N ASN A 200 -0.77 9.17 -0.90
CA ASN A 200 -1.87 10.03 -0.46
C ASN A 200 -2.94 9.27 0.32
N LEU A 201 -3.37 8.12 -0.20
CA LEU A 201 -4.39 7.30 0.45
C LEU A 201 -3.89 6.74 1.78
N CYS A 202 -2.62 6.33 1.88
CA CYS A 202 -2.00 5.90 3.14
C CYS A 202 -1.99 7.04 4.18
N ILE A 203 -1.72 8.28 3.78
CA ILE A 203 -1.79 9.44 4.67
C ILE A 203 -3.24 9.69 5.10
N GLY A 204 -4.19 9.56 4.18
CA GLY A 204 -5.62 9.68 4.48
C GLY A 204 -6.09 8.69 5.55
N LEU A 205 -5.61 7.44 5.51
CA LEU A 205 -5.91 6.41 6.51
C LEU A 205 -5.40 6.73 7.93
N LEU A 206 -4.42 7.63 8.07
CA LEU A 206 -3.93 8.06 9.39
C LEU A 206 -4.88 9.05 10.08
N THR A 207 -5.95 9.47 9.42
CA THR A 207 -6.93 10.39 10.02
C THR A 207 -7.92 9.64 10.92
N PRO A 208 -8.40 10.25 12.03
CA PRO A 208 -9.23 9.56 13.01
C PRO A 208 -10.65 9.22 12.54
N LEU A 209 -11.01 9.45 11.28
CA LEU A 209 -12.34 9.13 10.73
C LEU A 209 -12.43 7.68 10.21
N VAL A 210 -11.31 7.08 9.82
CA VAL A 210 -11.27 5.71 9.26
C VAL A 210 -10.22 4.85 9.98
N GLY A 211 -9.23 5.45 10.66
CA GLY A 211 -8.17 4.78 11.41
C GLY A 211 -8.50 4.53 12.88
#